data_16f59a9177b28e50f2602d2d58f5bcff
#
_entry.id   16f59a9177b28e50f2602d2d58f5bcff
#
_cell.length_a   1.000
_cell.length_b   1.000
_cell.length_c   1.000
_cell.angle_alpha   90.00
_cell.angle_beta   90.00
_cell.angle_gamma   90.00
#
_symmetry.space_group_name_H-M   'P 1'
#
loop_
_entity.id
_entity.type
_entity.pdbx_description
1 polymer ?
#
loop_
_entity_poly.entity_id
_entity_poly.type
_entity_poly.pdbx_seq_one_letter_code
_entity_poly.pdbx_strand_id
1 'polypeptide(L)'
;VNGDPNGYQGPGAGKGDDGKIGWDLDGRSMKAKPSLQVEHNEIGDVRIKIYVDKNGKVTRAEYERSGSTITDSYLITQAKNAAMKSTFNADSKAPETQIEYITFHFKLQ
;
A
#
# COMPACT_ATOMS: atom_id res chain seq x y z
N VAL A 1 -12.04 9.16 -12.47
CA VAL A 1 -11.61 8.94 -12.57
C VAL A 1 -11.47 8.84 -12.77
N ASN A 2 -11.74 8.95 -12.60
CA ASN A 2 -11.33 8.77 -12.73
C ASN A 2 -10.76 8.54 -13.10
N GLY A 3 -11.58 8.83 -13.11
CA GLY A 3 -10.86 8.54 -13.96
C GLY A 3 -9.54 8.18 -14.15
N ASP A 4 -8.91 8.61 -13.61
CA ASP A 4 -7.61 8.04 -13.75
C ASP A 4 -7.73 6.53 -13.81
N PRO A 5 -7.28 5.89 -14.87
CA PRO A 5 -7.37 4.43 -14.98
C PRO A 5 -6.71 3.72 -13.82
N ASN A 6 -5.82 4.37 -13.14
CA ASN A 6 -5.17 3.78 -11.98
C ASN A 6 -5.84 4.14 -10.68
N GLY A 7 -6.88 4.94 -10.74
CA GLY A 7 -7.49 5.43 -9.53
C GLY A 7 -6.64 6.46 -8.81
N TYR A 8 -5.61 6.92 -9.42
CA TYR A 8 -4.71 7.88 -8.81
C TYR A 8 -5.35 9.26 -8.76
N GLN A 9 -5.32 9.88 -7.61
CA GLN A 9 -6.07 11.10 -7.35
C GLN A 9 -5.15 12.23 -6.88
N GLY A 10 -4.09 12.46 -7.57
CA GLY A 10 -3.20 13.57 -7.25
C GLY A 10 -1.92 13.11 -6.57
N PRO A 11 -1.02 14.05 -6.34
CA PRO A 11 0.30 13.71 -5.83
C PRO A 11 0.21 13.06 -4.46
N GLY A 12 0.88 11.95 -4.30
CA GLY A 12 1.01 11.31 -3.02
C GLY A 12 -0.20 10.56 -2.52
N ALA A 13 -1.23 10.45 -3.33
CA ALA A 13 -2.43 9.74 -2.92
C ALA A 13 -2.89 8.80 -4.02
N GLY A 14 -3.45 7.68 -3.63
CA GLY A 14 -3.98 6.73 -4.59
C GLY A 14 -4.88 5.70 -3.94
N LYS A 15 -5.72 5.09 -4.75
CA LYS A 15 -6.62 4.04 -4.34
C LYS A 15 -6.66 2.96 -5.39
N GLY A 16 -6.92 1.74 -4.98
CA GLY A 16 -7.11 0.65 -5.89
C GLY A 16 -7.99 -0.42 -5.29
N ASP A 17 -8.43 -1.31 -6.12
CA ASP A 17 -9.23 -2.45 -5.71
C ASP A 17 -8.77 -3.64 -6.52
N ASP A 18 -8.39 -4.70 -5.84
CA ASP A 18 -7.88 -5.91 -6.46
C ASP A 18 -8.79 -7.05 -6.03
N GLY A 19 -9.98 -7.10 -6.64
CA GLY A 19 -11.01 -8.06 -6.29
C GLY A 19 -11.60 -7.75 -4.93
N LYS A 20 -11.37 -8.62 -3.96
CA LYS A 20 -11.88 -8.48 -2.60
C LYS A 20 -10.99 -7.65 -1.70
N ILE A 21 -9.88 -7.18 -2.21
CA ILE A 21 -8.91 -6.43 -1.41
C ILE A 21 -8.63 -5.11 -2.10
N GLY A 22 -9.00 -4.02 -1.44
CA GLY A 22 -8.67 -2.69 -1.91
C GLY A 22 -7.46 -2.17 -1.17
N TRP A 23 -6.99 -0.99 -1.58
CA TRP A 23 -5.86 -0.36 -0.91
C TRP A 23 -5.95 1.15 -1.05
N ASP A 24 -5.40 1.84 -0.05
CA ASP A 24 -5.24 3.28 -0.04
C ASP A 24 -3.78 3.60 0.22
N LEU A 25 -3.27 4.56 -0.51
CA LEU A 25 -1.92 5.06 -0.31
C LEU A 25 -1.98 6.47 0.26
N ASP A 26 -1.17 6.70 1.28
CA ASP A 26 -0.96 8.03 1.83
C ASP A 26 0.52 8.34 1.61
N GLY A 27 0.81 9.22 0.66
CA GLY A 27 2.19 9.58 0.35
C GLY A 27 2.43 9.89 -1.11
N ARG A 28 3.62 9.55 -1.59
CA ARG A 28 4.09 9.87 -2.94
C ARG A 28 3.33 9.09 -4.00
N SER A 29 3.39 9.56 -5.23
CA SER A 29 2.76 8.87 -6.33
C SER A 29 3.49 7.56 -6.65
N MET A 30 2.73 6.56 -6.98
CA MET A 30 3.25 5.22 -7.27
C MET A 30 3.54 5.03 -8.75
N LYS A 31 4.60 4.32 -9.03
CA LYS A 31 4.92 3.85 -10.36
C LYS A 31 4.30 2.48 -10.58
N ALA A 32 4.44 1.60 -9.60
CA ALA A 32 3.83 0.27 -9.65
C ALA A 32 2.99 0.07 -8.40
N LYS A 33 1.72 -0.26 -8.60
CA LYS A 33 0.75 -0.42 -7.51
C LYS A 33 0.99 -1.71 -6.74
N PRO A 34 0.62 -1.73 -5.45
CA PRO A 34 0.62 -3.00 -4.74
C PRO A 34 -0.45 -3.92 -5.34
N SER A 35 -0.16 -5.19 -5.34
CA SER A 35 -1.12 -6.19 -5.79
C SER A 35 -1.20 -7.25 -4.72
N LEU A 36 -2.40 -7.49 -4.21
CA LEU A 36 -2.62 -8.44 -3.14
C LEU A 36 -3.89 -9.22 -3.41
N GLN A 37 -3.71 -10.50 -3.73
CA GLN A 37 -4.82 -11.40 -3.97
C GLN A 37 -4.57 -12.68 -3.19
N VAL A 38 -5.26 -12.82 -2.09
CA VAL A 38 -5.15 -14.01 -1.25
C VAL A 38 -6.53 -14.45 -0.81
N GLU A 39 -6.68 -15.73 -0.57
CA GLU A 39 -7.90 -16.25 0.01
C GLU A 39 -7.99 -15.80 1.45
N HIS A 40 -9.15 -15.29 1.83
CA HIS A 40 -9.37 -14.86 3.20
C HIS A 40 -10.86 -14.85 3.51
N ASN A 41 -11.20 -14.90 4.78
CA ASN A 41 -12.56 -14.78 5.25
C ASN A 41 -12.69 -13.73 6.35
N GLU A 42 -11.77 -12.78 6.36
CA GLU A 42 -11.82 -11.67 7.32
C GLU A 42 -12.18 -10.38 6.62
N ILE A 43 -12.82 -9.49 7.36
CA ILE A 43 -13.12 -8.14 6.92
C ILE A 43 -12.35 -7.21 7.83
N GLY A 44 -11.70 -6.22 7.27
CA GLY A 44 -10.96 -5.24 8.07
C GLY A 44 -9.78 -4.70 7.31
N ASP A 45 -8.89 -4.06 8.05
CA ASP A 45 -7.79 -3.32 7.48
C ASP A 45 -6.45 -3.79 8.01
N VAL A 46 -5.45 -3.79 7.12
CA VAL A 46 -4.05 -3.96 7.48
C VAL A 46 -3.30 -2.74 6.97
N ARG A 47 -2.75 -1.96 7.87
CA ARG A 47 -1.97 -0.78 7.52
C ARG A 47 -0.50 -1.11 7.60
N ILE A 48 0.21 -0.83 6.52
CA ILE A 48 1.65 -1.11 6.41
C ILE A 48 2.40 0.20 6.28
N LYS A 49 3.35 0.39 7.19
CA LYS A 49 4.27 1.51 7.14
C LYS A 49 5.43 1.12 6.24
N ILE A 50 5.72 1.94 5.24
CA ILE A 50 6.79 1.64 4.31
C ILE A 50 7.83 2.75 4.32
N TYR A 51 9.06 2.38 4.01
CA TYR A 51 10.18 3.29 3.90
C TYR A 51 10.60 3.29 2.44
N VAL A 52 10.58 4.48 1.83
CA VAL A 52 10.81 4.64 0.39
C VAL A 52 12.03 5.52 0.19
N ASP A 53 12.95 5.07 -0.66
CA ASP A 53 14.15 5.85 -0.96
C ASP A 53 13.91 6.85 -2.10
N LYS A 54 14.92 7.64 -2.41
CA LYS A 54 14.80 8.66 -3.45
C LYS A 54 14.51 8.08 -4.82
N ASN A 55 14.91 6.84 -5.04
CA ASN A 55 14.70 6.17 -6.32
C ASN A 55 13.29 5.58 -6.43
N GLY A 56 12.51 5.68 -5.37
CA GLY A 56 11.15 5.16 -5.36
C GLY A 56 11.07 3.71 -4.95
N LYS A 57 12.13 3.15 -4.41
CA LYS A 57 12.15 1.77 -3.98
C LYS A 57 11.73 1.65 -2.53
N VAL A 58 10.87 0.68 -2.24
CA VAL A 58 10.50 0.36 -0.86
C VAL A 58 11.62 -0.49 -0.27
N THR A 59 12.26 0.04 0.76
CA THR A 59 13.38 -0.64 1.39
C THR A 59 12.98 -1.41 2.63
N ARG A 60 11.82 -1.09 3.20
CA ARG A 60 11.35 -1.73 4.42
C ARG A 60 9.84 -1.59 4.53
N ALA A 61 9.19 -2.58 5.13
CA ALA A 61 7.76 -2.54 5.39
C ALA A 61 7.49 -3.10 6.77
N GLU A 62 6.61 -2.45 7.53
CA GLU A 62 6.28 -2.82 8.90
C GLU A 62 4.78 -2.77 9.10
N TYR A 63 4.26 -3.65 9.93
CA TYR A 63 2.87 -3.62 10.33
C TYR A 63 2.63 -2.42 11.24
N GLU A 64 1.61 -1.64 10.94
CA GLU A 64 1.24 -0.48 11.75
C GLU A 64 -0.06 -0.79 12.48
N ARG A 65 0.00 -0.90 13.80
CA ARG A 65 -1.18 -1.23 14.58
C ARG A 65 -2.25 -0.15 14.51
N SER A 66 -1.82 1.09 14.55
CA SER A 66 -2.75 2.22 14.42
C SER A 66 -3.32 2.22 13.00
N GLY A 67 -4.60 2.11 12.87
CA GLY A 67 -5.27 2.03 11.57
C GLY A 67 -5.47 0.61 11.07
N SER A 68 -5.01 -0.39 11.82
CA SER A 68 -5.24 -1.79 11.49
C SER A 68 -6.27 -2.40 12.41
N THR A 69 -7.07 -3.31 11.86
CA THR A 69 -8.05 -4.07 12.64
C THR A 69 -7.80 -5.57 12.54
N ILE A 70 -7.03 -6.00 11.54
CA ILE A 70 -6.71 -7.41 11.33
C ILE A 70 -5.38 -7.72 12.02
N THR A 71 -5.34 -8.82 12.77
CA THR A 71 -4.14 -9.26 13.47
C THR A 71 -3.64 -10.62 12.99
N ASP A 72 -4.26 -11.20 11.99
CA ASP A 72 -3.85 -12.48 11.43
C ASP A 72 -2.46 -12.35 10.81
N SER A 73 -1.51 -13.12 11.30
CA SER A 73 -0.12 -12.98 10.87
C SER A 73 0.09 -13.34 9.40
N TYR A 74 -0.71 -14.28 8.87
CA TYR A 74 -0.60 -14.64 7.46
C TYR A 74 -1.01 -13.45 6.57
N LEU A 75 -2.15 -12.83 6.87
CA LEU A 75 -2.62 -11.69 6.08
C LEU A 75 -1.67 -10.51 6.22
N ILE A 76 -1.14 -10.28 7.40
CA ILE A 76 -0.17 -9.22 7.61
C ILE A 76 1.08 -9.47 6.77
N THR A 77 1.58 -10.70 6.75
CA THR A 77 2.75 -11.05 5.95
C THR A 77 2.49 -10.84 4.46
N GLN A 78 1.33 -11.25 3.99
CA GLN A 78 0.97 -11.05 2.59
C GLN A 78 0.88 -9.56 2.22
N ALA A 79 0.32 -8.76 3.12
CA ALA A 79 0.23 -7.31 2.90
C ALA A 79 1.62 -6.68 2.86
N LYS A 80 2.50 -7.08 3.77
CA LYS A 80 3.87 -6.57 3.78
C LYS A 80 4.60 -6.93 2.49
N ASN A 81 4.45 -8.16 2.02
CA ASN A 81 5.10 -8.59 0.78
C ASN A 81 4.58 -7.80 -0.42
N ALA A 82 3.27 -7.55 -0.47
CA ALA A 82 2.69 -6.74 -1.54
C ALA A 82 3.22 -5.31 -1.49
N ALA A 83 3.33 -4.74 -0.30
CA ALA A 83 3.85 -3.39 -0.13
C ALA A 83 5.30 -3.29 -0.58
N MET A 84 6.11 -4.32 -0.26
CA MET A 84 7.52 -4.33 -0.65
C MET A 84 7.72 -4.35 -2.16
N LYS A 85 6.76 -4.89 -2.89
CA LYS A 85 6.87 -4.99 -4.35
C LYS A 85 6.37 -3.75 -5.06
N SER A 86 5.71 -2.84 -4.38
CA SER A 86 5.27 -1.60 -4.99
C SER A 86 6.48 -0.69 -5.21
N THR A 87 6.37 0.19 -6.20
CA THR A 87 7.43 1.16 -6.48
C THR A 87 6.82 2.53 -6.66
N PHE A 88 7.62 3.53 -6.38
CA PHE A 88 7.20 4.93 -6.45
C PHE A 88 8.02 5.65 -7.51
N ASN A 89 7.55 6.80 -7.94
CA ASN A 89 8.31 7.63 -8.84
C ASN A 89 9.53 8.18 -8.11
N ALA A 90 10.67 8.20 -8.80
CA ALA A 90 11.88 8.76 -8.23
C ALA A 90 11.69 10.26 -8.01
N ASP A 91 12.30 10.77 -6.95
CA ASP A 91 12.25 12.19 -6.62
C ASP A 91 13.59 12.59 -6.00
N SER A 92 14.41 13.26 -6.80
CA SER A 92 15.73 13.64 -6.36
C SER A 92 15.71 14.65 -5.21
N LYS A 93 14.57 15.29 -4.99
CA LYS A 93 14.41 16.26 -3.90
C LYS A 93 13.82 15.63 -2.65
N ALA A 94 13.45 14.36 -2.71
CA ALA A 94 12.90 13.68 -1.55
C ALA A 94 14.00 13.41 -0.53
N PRO A 95 13.66 13.24 0.75
CA PRO A 95 14.64 12.77 1.73
C PRO A 95 15.17 11.41 1.34
N GLU A 96 16.29 11.01 1.91
CA GLU A 96 16.88 9.71 1.63
C GLU A 96 15.93 8.58 2.01
N THR A 97 15.14 8.78 3.04
CA THR A 97 14.10 7.85 3.44
C THR A 97 12.83 8.62 3.72
N GLN A 98 11.77 8.27 3.05
CA GLN A 98 10.46 8.86 3.28
C GLN A 98 9.52 7.78 3.77
N ILE A 99 8.76 8.10 4.81
CA ILE A 99 7.80 7.15 5.40
C ILE A 99 6.45 7.39 4.76
N GLU A 100 5.81 6.31 4.33
CA GLU A 100 4.47 6.36 3.75
C GLU A 100 3.68 5.18 4.26
N TYR A 101 2.38 5.19 4.02
CA TYR A 101 1.49 4.16 4.53
C TYR A 101 0.61 3.63 3.41
N ILE A 102 0.48 2.30 3.36
CA ILE A 102 -0.48 1.64 2.50
C ILE A 102 -1.43 0.89 3.40
N THR A 103 -2.74 1.15 3.26
CA THR A 103 -3.75 0.44 4.01
C THR A 103 -4.48 -0.50 3.06
N PHE A 104 -4.45 -1.79 3.36
CA PHE A 104 -5.18 -2.79 2.59
C PHE A 104 -6.52 -3.03 3.28
N HIS A 105 -7.59 -2.98 2.48
CA HIS A 105 -8.95 -3.16 2.96
C HIS A 105 -9.45 -4.52 2.53
N PHE A 106 -9.60 -5.43 3.47
CA PHE A 106 -10.07 -6.78 3.20
C PHE A 106 -11.58 -6.81 3.25
N LYS A 107 -12.18 -7.29 2.18
CA LYS A 107 -13.63 -7.33 1.99
C LYS A 107 -14.03 -8.74 1.61
N LEU A 108 -15.30 -9.08 1.86
CA LEU A 108 -15.89 -10.31 1.35
C LEU A 108 -16.79 -9.94 0.17
N GLN A 109 -16.88 -10.82 -0.78
CA GLN A 109 -17.81 -10.63 -1.89
C GLN A 109 -19.22 -11.02 -1.52
#